data_388570b0a4521264f7d54058883140a6
#
_entry.id   388570b0a4521264f7d54058883140a6
#
_cell.length_a   1.000
_cell.length_b   1.000
_cell.length_c   1.000
_cell.angle_alpha   90.00
_cell.angle_beta   90.00
_cell.angle_gamma   90.00
#
_symmetry.space_group_name_H-M   'P 1'
#
loop_
_entity.id
_entity.type
_entity.pdbx_description
1 polymer ?
#
loop_
_entity_poly.entity_id
_entity_poly.type
_entity_poly.pdbx_seq_one_letter_code
_entity_poly.pdbx_strand_id
1 'polypeptide(L)'
;IPFVGKSGKLLTAMLDSLGLVRRRDCVILNVLKCRPPRNRNPQPEEIVCCGHWLARQLELLKPDVLFLAGRFAISSLLKPADEMFSISKMRGRIHLAQLPDGRQVPAVATYHPSYLLRSPAAKSKAWEDLLLLKAAMKQAGLTLPVREKHWD
;
A
#
# COMPACT_ATOMS: atom_id res chain seq x y z
N ILE A 1 5.63 -14.64 4.67
CA ILE A 1 6.01 -13.22 4.67
C ILE A 1 5.55 -12.60 3.36
N PRO A 2 4.69 -11.57 3.39
CA PRO A 2 4.27 -10.92 2.16
C PRO A 2 5.41 -10.17 1.48
N PHE A 3 5.35 -10.09 0.17
CA PHE A 3 6.30 -9.37 -0.66
C PHE A 3 7.75 -9.83 -0.50
N VAL A 4 7.97 -11.11 -0.79
CA VAL A 4 9.30 -11.67 -0.96
C VAL A 4 9.69 -11.66 -2.45
N GLY A 5 10.96 -11.91 -2.77
CA GLY A 5 11.46 -11.90 -4.15
C GLY A 5 11.70 -10.49 -4.68
N LYS A 6 11.66 -10.32 -6.01
CA LYS A 6 11.98 -9.04 -6.66
C LYS A 6 11.00 -7.93 -6.31
N SER A 7 9.71 -8.24 -6.28
CA SER A 7 8.67 -7.26 -5.90
C SER A 7 8.85 -6.81 -4.45
N GLY A 8 9.15 -7.73 -3.57
CA GLY A 8 9.38 -7.42 -2.17
C GLY A 8 10.63 -6.58 -1.94
N LYS A 9 11.69 -6.85 -2.69
CA LYS A 9 12.92 -6.07 -2.64
C LYS A 9 12.69 -4.63 -3.12
N LEU A 10 11.91 -4.46 -4.19
CA LEU A 10 11.57 -3.13 -4.69
C LEU A 10 10.73 -2.36 -3.66
N LEU A 11 9.72 -2.99 -3.08
CA LEU A 11 8.89 -2.35 -2.06
C LEU A 11 9.74 -1.94 -0.84
N THR A 12 10.65 -2.80 -0.41
CA THR A 12 11.57 -2.49 0.68
C THR A 12 12.44 -1.28 0.34
N ALA A 13 12.97 -1.21 -0.89
CA ALA A 13 13.76 -0.08 -1.34
C ALA A 13 12.94 1.22 -1.40
N MET A 14 11.68 1.14 -1.83
CA MET A 14 10.77 2.28 -1.86
C MET A 14 10.52 2.83 -0.45
N LEU A 15 10.20 1.97 0.50
CA LEU A 15 10.00 2.36 1.90
C LEU A 15 11.29 2.88 2.52
N ASP A 16 12.40 2.25 2.21
CA ASP A 16 13.72 2.63 2.67
C ASP A 16 14.10 4.05 2.22
N SER A 17 13.69 4.45 1.03
CA SER A 17 13.93 5.80 0.52
C SER A 17 13.27 6.88 1.39
N LEU A 18 12.24 6.55 2.15
CA LEU A 18 11.59 7.43 3.12
C LEU A 18 12.13 7.23 4.54
N GLY A 19 13.10 6.34 4.73
CA GLY A 19 13.61 5.99 6.05
C GLY A 19 12.73 5.00 6.82
N LEU A 20 11.74 4.39 6.17
CA LEU A 20 10.83 3.43 6.79
C LEU A 20 11.40 2.02 6.75
N VAL A 21 11.42 1.35 7.88
CA VAL A 21 11.90 -0.03 8.00
C VAL A 21 10.71 -0.96 8.18
N ARG A 22 10.62 -1.99 7.33
CA ARG A 22 9.59 -3.02 7.45
C ARG A 22 9.63 -3.64 8.85
N ARG A 23 8.46 -3.92 9.41
CA ARG A 23 8.22 -4.50 10.74
C ARG A 23 8.51 -3.57 11.92
N ARG A 24 9.27 -2.49 11.72
CA ARG A 24 9.51 -1.49 12.76
C ARG A 24 8.55 -0.30 12.61
N ASP A 25 8.55 0.31 11.42
CA ASP A 25 7.81 1.54 11.16
C ASP A 25 6.52 1.29 10.38
N CYS A 26 6.45 0.17 9.69
CA CYS A 26 5.29 -0.18 8.87
C CYS A 26 5.06 -1.69 8.84
N VAL A 27 3.81 -2.06 8.64
CA VAL A 27 3.40 -3.46 8.45
C VAL A 27 2.86 -3.61 7.05
N ILE A 28 3.26 -4.68 6.38
CA ILE A 28 2.81 -4.99 5.03
C ILE A 28 1.76 -6.09 5.12
N LEU A 29 0.58 -5.79 4.57
CA LEU A 29 -0.54 -6.73 4.52
C LEU A 29 -0.89 -7.04 3.08
N ASN A 30 -1.33 -8.27 2.83
CA ASN A 30 -1.92 -8.66 1.56
C ASN A 30 -3.44 -8.62 1.66
N VAL A 31 -4.10 -8.24 0.57
CA VAL A 31 -5.56 -8.29 0.46
C VAL A 31 -6.04 -9.74 0.50
N LEU A 32 -5.28 -10.65 -0.12
CA LEU A 32 -5.59 -12.07 -0.12
C LEU A 32 -4.63 -12.84 0.76
N LYS A 33 -5.17 -13.62 1.71
CA LYS A 33 -4.42 -14.60 2.51
C LYS A 33 -4.18 -15.88 1.73
N CYS A 34 -5.14 -16.27 0.91
CA CYS A 34 -5.06 -17.46 0.07
C CYS A 34 -4.57 -17.07 -1.31
N ARG A 35 -3.47 -17.68 -1.74
CA ARG A 35 -2.93 -17.41 -3.07
C ARG A 35 -3.74 -18.18 -4.10
N PRO A 36 -4.34 -17.48 -5.10
CA PRO A 36 -5.06 -18.18 -6.16
C PRO A 36 -4.15 -19.11 -6.95
N PRO A 37 -4.68 -20.25 -7.45
CA PRO A 37 -3.89 -21.14 -8.30
C PRO A 37 -3.31 -20.41 -9.51
N ARG A 38 -2.09 -20.78 -9.91
CA ARG A 38 -1.39 -20.23 -11.09
C ARG A 38 -1.16 -18.72 -11.04
N ASN A 39 -1.12 -18.12 -9.84
CA ASN A 39 -0.92 -16.67 -9.67
C ASN A 39 -1.87 -15.81 -10.50
N ARG A 40 -3.07 -16.32 -10.80
CA ARG A 40 -4.09 -15.54 -11.49
C ARG A 40 -4.61 -14.38 -10.63
N ASN A 41 -5.26 -13.43 -11.28
CA ASN A 41 -5.94 -12.37 -10.56
C ASN A 41 -7.03 -12.96 -9.66
N PRO A 42 -7.18 -12.46 -8.41
CA PRO A 42 -8.23 -12.93 -7.52
C PRO A 42 -9.62 -12.69 -8.11
N GLN A 43 -10.50 -13.66 -7.93
CA GLN A 43 -11.90 -13.49 -8.26
C GLN A 43 -12.61 -12.70 -7.16
N PRO A 44 -13.73 -12.03 -7.45
CA PRO A 44 -14.46 -11.25 -6.43
C PRO A 44 -14.81 -12.05 -5.18
N GLU A 45 -15.17 -13.32 -5.32
CA GLU A 45 -15.50 -14.19 -4.20
C GLU A 45 -14.29 -14.44 -3.30
N GLU A 46 -13.11 -14.58 -3.88
CA GLU A 46 -11.86 -14.76 -3.13
C GLU A 46 -11.51 -13.52 -2.32
N ILE A 47 -11.72 -12.33 -2.88
CA ILE A 47 -11.52 -11.07 -2.19
C ILE A 47 -12.47 -10.95 -1.00
N VAL A 48 -13.73 -11.30 -1.17
CA VAL A 48 -14.74 -11.28 -0.09
C VAL A 48 -14.35 -12.25 1.03
N CYS A 49 -13.94 -13.48 0.69
CA CYS A 49 -13.52 -14.47 1.68
C CYS A 49 -12.31 -14.00 2.50
N CYS A 50 -11.36 -13.33 1.87
CA CYS A 50 -10.16 -12.84 2.55
C CYS A 50 -10.36 -11.48 3.20
N GLY A 51 -11.44 -10.75 2.87
CA GLY A 51 -11.73 -9.42 3.40
C GLY A 51 -11.92 -9.40 4.91
N HIS A 52 -12.48 -10.45 5.50
CA HIS A 52 -12.64 -10.55 6.95
C HIS A 52 -11.29 -10.58 7.67
N TRP A 53 -10.31 -11.27 7.12
CA TRP A 53 -8.96 -11.30 7.67
C TRP A 53 -8.30 -9.93 7.61
N LEU A 54 -8.44 -9.23 6.49
CA LEU A 54 -7.89 -7.88 6.35
C LEU A 54 -8.54 -6.93 7.34
N ALA A 55 -9.87 -6.94 7.46
CA ALA A 55 -10.59 -6.10 8.41
C ALA A 55 -10.12 -6.37 9.85
N ARG A 56 -9.97 -7.64 10.22
CA ARG A 56 -9.49 -8.00 11.56
C ARG A 56 -8.08 -7.50 11.81
N GLN A 57 -7.19 -7.63 10.83
CA GLN A 57 -5.82 -7.12 10.94
C GLN A 57 -5.80 -5.61 11.11
N LEU A 58 -6.64 -4.88 10.37
CA LEU A 58 -6.75 -3.43 10.49
C LEU A 58 -7.28 -3.00 11.85
N GLU A 59 -8.25 -3.73 12.40
CA GLU A 59 -8.75 -3.49 13.76
C GLU A 59 -7.67 -3.65 14.82
N LEU A 60 -6.81 -4.66 14.66
CA LEU A 60 -5.74 -4.94 15.62
C LEU A 60 -4.57 -3.96 15.48
N LEU A 61 -4.20 -3.59 14.26
CA LEU A 61 -3.05 -2.75 13.99
C LEU A 61 -3.33 -1.26 14.18
N LYS A 62 -4.57 -0.82 13.96
CA LYS A 62 -5.00 0.58 14.06
C LYS A 62 -4.05 1.53 13.34
N PRO A 63 -3.88 1.36 12.01
CA PRO A 63 -2.94 2.20 11.27
C PRO A 63 -3.38 3.66 11.26
N ASP A 64 -2.41 4.55 11.18
CA ASP A 64 -2.64 6.01 11.08
C ASP A 64 -2.61 6.50 9.64
N VAL A 65 -1.93 5.77 8.77
CA VAL A 65 -1.82 6.07 7.34
C VAL A 65 -1.75 4.76 6.56
N LEU A 66 -2.34 4.73 5.38
CA LEU A 66 -2.34 3.57 4.50
C LEU A 66 -1.59 3.89 3.21
N PHE A 67 -0.76 2.95 2.76
CA PHE A 67 -0.16 2.98 1.43
C PHE A 67 -0.70 1.80 0.63
N LEU A 68 -1.53 2.10 -0.36
CA LEU A 68 -2.30 1.12 -1.10
C LEU A 68 -1.61 0.83 -2.43
N ALA A 69 -0.91 -0.29 -2.48
CA ALA A 69 -0.14 -0.69 -3.65
C ALA A 69 -0.94 -1.66 -4.52
N GLY A 70 -1.39 -1.16 -5.65
CA GLY A 70 -2.08 -1.95 -6.65
C GLY A 70 -3.61 -1.96 -6.52
N ARG A 71 -4.23 -2.50 -7.56
CA ARG A 71 -5.68 -2.42 -7.77
C ARG A 71 -6.50 -3.05 -6.63
N PHE A 72 -6.06 -4.20 -6.13
CA PHE A 72 -6.84 -4.93 -5.13
C PHE A 72 -6.85 -4.22 -3.79
N ALA A 73 -5.73 -3.65 -3.37
CA ALA A 73 -5.66 -2.84 -2.16
C ALA A 73 -6.52 -1.59 -2.27
N ILE A 74 -6.45 -0.89 -3.40
CA ILE A 74 -7.24 0.31 -3.65
C ILE A 74 -8.73 -0.02 -3.64
N SER A 75 -9.12 -1.08 -4.35
CA SER A 75 -10.52 -1.51 -4.41
C SER A 75 -11.07 -1.87 -3.03
N SER A 76 -10.29 -2.59 -2.24
CA SER A 76 -10.73 -3.07 -0.93
C SER A 76 -10.89 -1.95 0.11
N LEU A 77 -10.06 -0.94 0.06
CA LEU A 77 -10.01 0.07 1.12
C LEU A 77 -10.58 1.42 0.71
N LEU A 78 -10.52 1.80 -0.55
CA LEU A 78 -11.13 3.04 -1.04
C LEU A 78 -12.51 2.83 -1.66
N LYS A 79 -12.83 1.60 -2.07
CA LYS A 79 -14.13 1.22 -2.62
C LYS A 79 -14.64 2.21 -3.66
N PRO A 80 -13.88 2.46 -4.75
CA PRO A 80 -14.30 3.42 -5.76
C PRO A 80 -15.64 3.00 -6.39
N ALA A 81 -16.49 3.97 -6.71
CA ALA A 81 -17.81 3.73 -7.29
C ALA A 81 -17.72 3.01 -8.65
N ASP A 82 -16.67 3.28 -9.42
CA ASP A 82 -16.41 2.61 -10.69
C ASP A 82 -15.48 1.42 -10.45
N GLU A 83 -15.98 0.21 -10.64
CA GLU A 83 -15.19 -1.02 -10.51
C GLU A 83 -14.08 -1.13 -11.56
N MET A 84 -14.23 -0.43 -12.67
CA MET A 84 -13.24 -0.38 -13.75
C MET A 84 -12.29 0.81 -13.60
N PHE A 85 -12.13 1.32 -12.40
CA PHE A 85 -11.27 2.47 -12.13
C PHE A 85 -9.83 2.25 -12.61
N SER A 86 -9.16 3.34 -12.95
CA SER A 86 -7.76 3.34 -13.34
C SER A 86 -6.89 3.73 -12.14
N ILE A 87 -5.80 3.03 -11.92
CA ILE A 87 -4.81 3.39 -10.89
C ILE A 87 -4.23 4.78 -11.20
N SER A 88 -4.01 5.10 -12.47
CA SER A 88 -3.48 6.41 -12.87
C SER A 88 -4.40 7.57 -12.47
N LYS A 89 -5.71 7.33 -12.35
CA LYS A 89 -6.66 8.32 -11.87
C LYS A 89 -6.76 8.39 -10.34
N MET A 90 -6.53 7.26 -9.69
CA MET A 90 -6.62 7.16 -8.22
C MET A 90 -5.35 7.66 -7.53
N ARG A 91 -4.20 7.51 -8.16
CA ARG A 91 -2.94 8.00 -7.62
C ARG A 91 -2.82 9.53 -7.73
N GLY A 92 -1.83 10.11 -7.09
CA GLY A 92 -1.52 11.53 -7.22
C GLY A 92 -2.29 12.44 -6.24
N ARG A 93 -3.05 11.87 -5.32
CA ARG A 93 -3.77 12.62 -4.28
C ARG A 93 -3.93 11.79 -3.03
N ILE A 94 -4.15 12.46 -1.90
CA ILE A 94 -4.39 11.80 -0.63
C ILE A 94 -5.90 11.55 -0.50
N HIS A 95 -6.25 10.27 -0.31
CA HIS A 95 -7.63 9.84 -0.07
C HIS A 95 -7.88 9.69 1.42
N LEU A 96 -9.14 9.61 1.81
CA LEU A 96 -9.53 9.17 3.15
C LEU A 96 -10.13 7.77 3.04
N ALA A 97 -9.54 6.82 3.76
CA ALA A 97 -10.05 5.47 3.83
C ALA A 97 -10.76 5.25 5.17
N GLN A 98 -11.94 4.63 5.11
CA GLN A 98 -12.68 4.29 6.30
C GLN A 98 -12.22 2.93 6.82
N LEU A 99 -11.77 2.90 8.08
CA LEU A 99 -11.37 1.67 8.75
C LEU A 99 -12.58 0.97 9.40
N PRO A 100 -12.46 -0.33 9.71
CA PRO A 100 -13.56 -1.07 10.34
C PRO A 100 -14.02 -0.50 11.68
N ASP A 101 -13.14 0.19 12.41
CA ASP A 101 -13.47 0.84 13.67
C ASP A 101 -14.17 2.20 13.51
N GLY A 102 -14.44 2.62 12.26
CA GLY A 102 -15.12 3.88 11.95
C GLY A 102 -14.18 5.06 11.74
N ARG A 103 -12.89 4.93 12.04
CA ARG A 103 -11.93 6.01 11.81
C ARG A 103 -11.68 6.20 10.31
N GLN A 104 -11.48 7.45 9.91
CA GLN A 104 -10.98 7.77 8.57
C GLN A 104 -9.51 8.13 8.66
N VAL A 105 -8.69 7.51 7.82
CA VAL A 105 -7.24 7.73 7.81
C VAL A 105 -6.78 8.12 6.41
N PRO A 106 -5.73 8.93 6.30
CA PRO A 106 -5.15 9.25 4.99
C PRO A 106 -4.64 7.99 4.28
N ALA A 107 -4.90 7.89 3.00
CA ALA A 107 -4.48 6.77 2.18
C ALA A 107 -3.92 7.28 0.86
N VAL A 108 -2.80 6.72 0.44
CA VAL A 108 -2.14 7.03 -0.82
C VAL A 108 -2.15 5.80 -1.71
N ALA A 109 -2.68 5.95 -2.92
CA ALA A 109 -2.73 4.88 -3.90
C ALA A 109 -1.50 4.94 -4.82
N THR A 110 -0.97 3.79 -5.17
CA THR A 110 0.16 3.67 -6.09
C THR A 110 0.10 2.38 -6.89
N TYR A 111 1.02 2.24 -7.83
CA TYR A 111 1.18 1.00 -8.58
C TYR A 111 1.76 -0.11 -7.71
N HIS A 112 1.35 -1.35 -7.99
CA HIS A 112 1.95 -2.50 -7.34
C HIS A 112 3.42 -2.63 -7.74
N PRO A 113 4.34 -3.03 -6.84
CA PRO A 113 5.75 -3.19 -7.20
C PRO A 113 6.00 -4.12 -8.37
N SER A 114 5.20 -5.18 -8.54
CA SER A 114 5.33 -6.07 -9.69
C SER A 114 5.08 -5.36 -11.03
N TYR A 115 4.13 -4.40 -11.05
CA TYR A 115 3.90 -3.58 -12.22
C TYR A 115 5.12 -2.71 -12.54
N LEU A 116 5.75 -2.13 -11.54
CA LEU A 116 6.93 -1.29 -11.72
C LEU A 116 8.13 -2.08 -12.24
N LEU A 117 8.22 -3.36 -11.91
CA LEU A 117 9.26 -4.24 -12.47
C LEU A 117 9.04 -4.49 -13.95
N ARG A 118 7.78 -4.61 -14.40
CA ARG A 118 7.43 -4.80 -15.81
C ARG A 118 7.43 -3.50 -16.60
N SER A 119 7.20 -2.37 -15.95
CA SER A 119 7.09 -1.05 -16.56
C SER A 119 7.94 -0.04 -15.81
N PRO A 120 9.28 -0.10 -15.94
CA PRO A 120 10.16 0.77 -15.15
C PRO A 120 9.93 2.27 -15.36
N ALA A 121 9.35 2.67 -16.49
CA ALA A 121 9.01 4.07 -16.75
C ALA A 121 7.99 4.63 -15.74
N ALA A 122 7.20 3.77 -15.10
CA ALA A 122 6.24 4.21 -14.08
C ALA A 122 6.87 4.46 -12.71
N LYS A 123 8.15 4.17 -12.52
CA LYS A 123 8.84 4.38 -11.23
C LYS A 123 8.86 5.84 -10.79
N SER A 124 8.93 6.79 -11.74
CA SER A 124 8.86 8.21 -11.42
C SER A 124 7.52 8.60 -10.78
N LYS A 125 6.43 8.00 -11.25
CA LYS A 125 5.10 8.21 -10.68
C LYS A 125 4.99 7.59 -9.28
N ALA A 126 5.55 6.40 -9.10
CA ALA A 126 5.61 5.78 -7.78
C ALA A 126 6.42 6.62 -6.79
N TRP A 127 7.49 7.25 -7.25
CA TRP A 127 8.26 8.18 -6.43
C TRP A 127 7.42 9.38 -5.98
N GLU A 128 6.62 9.97 -6.88
CA GLU A 128 5.66 11.01 -6.52
C GLU A 128 4.68 10.54 -5.45
N ASP A 129 4.20 9.30 -5.57
CA ASP A 129 3.29 8.71 -4.60
C ASP A 129 3.97 8.51 -3.23
N LEU A 130 5.25 8.17 -3.20
CA LEU A 130 6.02 8.10 -1.96
C LEU A 130 6.16 9.48 -1.29
N LEU A 131 6.33 10.53 -2.06
CA LEU A 131 6.35 11.89 -1.53
C LEU A 131 4.99 12.30 -0.96
N LEU A 132 3.90 11.86 -1.58
CA LEU A 132 2.55 12.03 -1.04
C LEU A 132 2.37 11.26 0.27
N LEU A 133 2.91 10.04 0.35
CA LEU A 133 2.89 9.25 1.58
C LEU A 133 3.60 9.99 2.71
N LYS A 134 4.74 10.56 2.42
CA LYS A 134 5.48 11.39 3.38
C LYS A 134 4.63 12.57 3.86
N ALA A 135 3.95 13.26 2.95
CA ALA A 135 3.06 14.37 3.29
C ALA A 135 1.86 13.90 4.14
N ALA A 136 1.26 12.76 3.79
CA ALA A 136 0.16 12.18 4.54
C ALA A 136 0.58 11.80 5.96
N MET A 137 1.76 11.24 6.12
CA MET A 137 2.31 10.91 7.44
C MET A 137 2.51 12.16 8.28
N LYS A 138 3.03 13.21 7.69
CA LYS A 138 3.22 14.50 8.37
C LYS A 138 1.88 15.11 8.80
N GLN A 139 0.86 15.06 7.95
CA GLN A 139 -0.48 15.53 8.28
C GLN A 139 -1.11 14.74 9.43
N ALA A 140 -0.80 13.45 9.53
CA ALA A 140 -1.27 12.58 10.61
C ALA A 140 -0.46 12.75 11.91
N GLY A 141 0.50 13.66 11.94
CA GLY A 141 1.34 13.90 13.12
C GLY A 141 2.47 12.89 13.32
N LEU A 142 2.75 12.09 12.30
CA LEU A 142 3.83 11.11 12.35
C LEU A 142 5.15 11.75 11.94
N THR A 143 6.20 11.47 12.71
CA THR A 143 7.55 11.91 12.35
C THR A 143 8.27 10.80 11.62
N LEU A 144 8.93 11.14 10.50
CA LEU A 144 9.79 10.20 9.81
C LEU A 144 11.07 10.00 10.60
N PRO A 145 11.59 8.76 10.66
CA PRO A 145 12.87 8.52 11.29
C PRO A 145 13.98 9.33 10.59
N VAL A 146 14.81 10.00 11.39
CA VAL A 146 16.00 10.64 10.84
C VAL A 146 17.02 9.53 10.59
N ARG A 147 17.35 9.31 9.34
CA ARG A 147 18.44 8.42 8.99
C ARG A 147 19.75 9.18 9.07
N GLU A 148 20.65 8.69 9.89
CA GLU A 148 22.05 9.06 9.73
C GLU A 148 22.52 8.48 8.41
N LYS A 149 22.93 9.35 7.50
CA LYS A 149 23.54 8.93 6.24
C LYS A 149 24.95 8.45 6.56
N HIS A 150 25.10 7.15 6.66
CA HIS A 150 26.43 6.57 6.64
C HIS A 150 26.86 6.49 5.18
N TRP A 151 27.71 7.40 4.78
CA TRP A 151 28.41 7.32 3.50
C TRP A 151 29.62 6.41 3.72
N ASP A 152 29.47 5.17 3.30
CA ASP A 152 30.63 4.29 3.18
C ASP A 152 31.26 4.47 1.79
#